data_b1c82180996429e5ea748dc4003cceba
#
_entry.id   b1c82180996429e5ea748dc4003cceba
#
_cell.length_a   1.000
_cell.length_b   1.000
_cell.length_c   1.000
_cell.angle_alpha   90.00
_cell.angle_beta   90.00
_cell.angle_gamma   90.00
#
_symmetry.space_group_name_H-M   'P 1'
#
loop_
_entity.id
_entity.type
_entity.pdbx_description
1 polymer ?
#
loop_
_entity_poly.entity_id
_entity_poly.type
_entity_poly.pdbx_seq_one_letter_code
_entity_poly.pdbx_strand_id
1 'polypeptide(L)'
;MEKVNGKTLVVVNPCSGKAKMRTELLNVVQILSQNGDLVTVYPTKERGDATDFVASLKSDEYDKIVVCGGDGTLNEVITGLMRSGTRYTLGYIPSGTLNEWSSGLHIARNIKQAAEDINSGKKIRLDIGKFSDRYFSYTASFGAFTDASYSAPQDIKNVLGQAAYFFEGIRSLGNIKPVHLKIETDERTEEGDFLFGAVSNSMSVGGIVKFSEASVKLNDGKFEILLIRNPDNLLKLQPVIDGILKKDLDRPGIEFFTAEKITVTGGEGLSWTLDGEYAKGEETVEIENLHNAIELIVPQ
;
A
#
# COMPACT_ATOMS: atom_id res chain seq x y z
N MET A 1 3.19 -21.11 37.86
CA MET A 1 2.98 -20.01 36.89
C MET A 1 3.64 -20.48 35.60
N GLU A 2 2.87 -20.65 34.55
CA GLU A 2 3.45 -20.93 33.23
C GLU A 2 4.36 -19.76 32.82
N LYS A 3 5.50 -20.09 32.25
CA LYS A 3 6.47 -19.10 31.82
C LYS A 3 5.90 -18.36 30.60
N VAL A 4 5.79 -17.02 30.68
CA VAL A 4 5.44 -16.19 29.51
C VAL A 4 6.54 -16.37 28.48
N ASN A 5 6.16 -16.82 27.27
CA ASN A 5 7.13 -17.10 26.20
C ASN A 5 7.45 -15.83 25.39
N GLY A 6 6.50 -14.91 25.24
CA GLY A 6 6.65 -13.66 24.52
C GLY A 6 5.59 -12.63 24.86
N LYS A 7 5.76 -11.41 24.38
CA LYS A 7 4.84 -10.29 24.56
C LYS A 7 4.32 -9.83 23.19
N THR A 8 3.03 -9.97 22.96
CA THR A 8 2.37 -9.54 21.74
C THR A 8 1.50 -8.32 22.00
N LEU A 9 1.72 -7.23 21.25
CA LEU A 9 0.84 -6.08 21.21
C LEU A 9 -0.15 -6.24 20.05
N VAL A 10 -1.44 -6.10 20.33
CA VAL A 10 -2.49 -6.06 19.30
C VAL A 10 -3.01 -4.63 19.18
N VAL A 11 -2.68 -3.95 18.08
CA VAL A 11 -3.26 -2.65 17.74
C VAL A 11 -4.51 -2.89 16.91
N VAL A 12 -5.67 -2.52 17.45
CA VAL A 12 -6.96 -2.83 16.82
C VAL A 12 -7.76 -1.58 16.51
N ASN A 13 -8.23 -1.47 15.27
CA ASN A 13 -9.22 -0.46 14.89
C ASN A 13 -10.63 -1.04 15.07
N PRO A 14 -11.38 -0.65 16.12
CA PRO A 14 -12.68 -1.24 16.42
C PRO A 14 -13.78 -0.87 15.41
N CYS A 15 -13.52 0.11 14.53
CA CYS A 15 -14.46 0.58 13.51
C CYS A 15 -14.20 -0.04 12.12
N SER A 16 -13.09 -0.78 11.94
CA SER A 16 -12.74 -1.37 10.64
C SER A 16 -13.73 -2.45 10.19
N GLY A 17 -13.95 -2.56 8.88
CA GLY A 17 -14.68 -3.66 8.24
C GLY A 17 -16.07 -3.95 8.80
N LYS A 18 -16.92 -2.93 8.97
CA LYS A 18 -18.24 -3.05 9.59
C LYS A 18 -18.17 -3.56 11.04
N ALA A 19 -17.11 -3.18 11.75
CA ALA A 19 -16.86 -3.50 13.17
C ALA A 19 -16.75 -5.03 13.47
N LYS A 20 -16.39 -5.85 12.51
CA LYS A 20 -16.18 -7.30 12.70
C LYS A 20 -15.17 -7.60 13.82
N MET A 21 -14.15 -6.77 13.98
CA MET A 21 -13.14 -6.95 15.02
C MET A 21 -13.72 -6.89 16.44
N ARG A 22 -14.84 -6.18 16.66
CA ARG A 22 -15.49 -6.15 17.99
C ARG A 22 -15.98 -7.54 18.44
N THR A 23 -16.41 -8.37 17.50
CA THR A 23 -16.91 -9.73 17.81
C THR A 23 -15.81 -10.78 17.76
N GLU A 24 -14.76 -10.56 16.97
CA GLU A 24 -13.70 -11.56 16.78
C GLU A 24 -12.47 -11.34 17.68
N LEU A 25 -12.35 -10.19 18.35
CA LEU A 25 -11.16 -9.83 19.11
C LEU A 25 -10.78 -10.89 20.16
N LEU A 26 -11.75 -11.43 20.89
CA LEU A 26 -11.48 -12.47 21.90
C LEU A 26 -10.91 -13.75 21.26
N ASN A 27 -11.43 -14.16 20.09
CA ASN A 27 -10.88 -15.28 19.33
C ASN A 27 -9.45 -15.02 18.88
N VAL A 28 -9.16 -13.80 18.41
CA VAL A 28 -7.80 -13.39 18.01
C VAL A 28 -6.85 -13.46 19.22
N VAL A 29 -7.23 -12.89 20.36
CA VAL A 29 -6.42 -12.95 21.59
C VAL A 29 -6.17 -14.38 22.03
N GLN A 30 -7.20 -15.23 22.01
CA GLN A 30 -7.09 -16.65 22.36
C GLN A 30 -6.10 -17.38 21.43
N ILE A 31 -6.17 -17.15 20.12
CA ILE A 31 -5.26 -17.79 19.16
C ILE A 31 -3.82 -17.29 19.39
N LEU A 32 -3.60 -15.97 19.50
CA LEU A 32 -2.27 -15.42 19.66
C LEU A 32 -1.61 -15.82 21.00
N SER A 33 -2.40 -16.13 22.04
CA SER A 33 -1.88 -16.60 23.34
C SER A 33 -1.60 -18.10 23.41
N GLN A 34 -1.96 -18.90 22.40
CA GLN A 34 -1.76 -20.35 22.42
C GLN A 34 -0.30 -20.80 22.62
N ASN A 35 0.64 -19.98 22.17
CA ASN A 35 2.09 -20.25 22.33
C ASN A 35 2.66 -19.73 23.67
N GLY A 36 1.78 -19.31 24.61
CA GLY A 36 2.18 -18.78 25.90
C GLY A 36 2.56 -17.30 25.89
N ASP A 37 2.18 -16.56 24.86
CA ASP A 37 2.42 -15.11 24.78
C ASP A 37 1.44 -14.35 25.68
N LEU A 38 1.96 -13.30 26.34
CA LEU A 38 1.14 -12.28 26.97
C LEU A 38 0.62 -11.32 25.89
N VAL A 39 -0.68 -11.24 25.71
CA VAL A 39 -1.31 -10.39 24.70
C VAL A 39 -1.82 -9.11 25.33
N THR A 40 -1.29 -7.96 24.92
CA THR A 40 -1.77 -6.63 25.25
C THR A 40 -2.61 -6.09 24.10
N VAL A 41 -3.76 -5.49 24.36
CA VAL A 41 -4.66 -4.93 23.34
C VAL A 41 -4.72 -3.42 23.46
N TYR A 42 -4.44 -2.72 22.37
CA TYR A 42 -4.59 -1.28 22.22
C TYR A 42 -5.66 -0.95 21.18
N PRO A 43 -6.86 -0.54 21.58
CA PRO A 43 -7.88 -0.07 20.66
C PRO A 43 -7.62 1.38 20.25
N THR A 44 -7.57 1.62 18.93
CA THR A 44 -7.40 2.98 18.40
C THR A 44 -8.68 3.81 18.58
N LYS A 45 -8.55 5.10 18.81
CA LYS A 45 -9.64 6.03 19.10
C LYS A 45 -10.00 6.89 17.90
N GLU A 46 -8.99 7.37 17.19
CA GLU A 46 -9.12 8.28 16.06
C GLU A 46 -7.98 8.09 15.07
N ARG A 47 -8.01 8.81 13.98
CA ARG A 47 -6.97 8.79 12.95
C ARG A 47 -5.65 9.34 13.53
N GLY A 48 -4.55 8.65 13.26
CA GLY A 48 -3.22 8.98 13.75
C GLY A 48 -2.88 8.39 15.12
N ASP A 49 -3.88 7.92 15.89
CA ASP A 49 -3.68 7.37 17.23
C ASP A 49 -2.74 6.17 17.23
N ALA A 50 -2.85 5.27 16.23
CA ALA A 50 -1.93 4.14 16.11
C ALA A 50 -0.49 4.61 15.82
N THR A 51 -0.32 5.65 15.00
CA THR A 51 1.00 6.24 14.71
C THR A 51 1.66 6.76 15.97
N ASP A 52 0.97 7.61 16.72
CA ASP A 52 1.52 8.26 17.89
C ASP A 52 1.81 7.25 19.01
N PHE A 53 0.91 6.28 19.21
CA PHE A 53 1.09 5.21 20.17
C PHE A 53 2.32 4.35 19.84
N VAL A 54 2.41 3.85 18.59
CA VAL A 54 3.54 3.00 18.17
C VAL A 54 4.86 3.78 18.18
N ALA A 55 4.84 5.06 17.79
CA ALA A 55 6.03 5.92 17.89
C ALA A 55 6.53 6.14 19.32
N SER A 56 5.65 6.01 20.33
CA SER A 56 6.01 6.15 21.74
C SER A 56 6.60 4.88 22.37
N LEU A 57 6.52 3.73 21.69
CA LEU A 57 7.01 2.45 22.20
C LEU A 57 8.53 2.45 22.30
N LYS A 58 9.03 1.86 23.38
CA LYS A 58 10.47 1.63 23.55
C LYS A 58 10.89 0.36 22.86
N SER A 59 12.14 0.30 22.43
CA SER A 59 12.72 -0.94 21.93
C SER A 59 12.55 -2.08 22.95
N ASP A 60 12.21 -3.27 22.47
CA ASP A 60 12.06 -4.49 23.28
C ASP A 60 10.89 -4.50 24.29
N GLU A 61 9.92 -3.57 24.16
CA GLU A 61 8.72 -3.57 25.01
C GLU A 61 7.80 -4.75 24.67
N TYR A 62 7.76 -5.11 23.37
CA TYR A 62 7.04 -6.26 22.82
C TYR A 62 7.95 -7.03 21.85
N ASP A 63 7.66 -8.31 21.62
CA ASP A 63 8.35 -9.14 20.64
C ASP A 63 7.74 -8.97 19.24
N LYS A 64 6.43 -8.72 19.19
CA LYS A 64 5.69 -8.47 17.93
C LYS A 64 4.51 -7.55 18.13
N ILE A 65 4.14 -6.87 17.05
CA ILE A 65 2.94 -6.03 16.96
C ILE A 65 2.00 -6.64 15.93
N VAL A 66 0.77 -6.96 16.33
CA VAL A 66 -0.29 -7.48 15.46
C VAL A 66 -1.27 -6.37 15.16
N VAL A 67 -1.42 -6.03 13.88
CA VAL A 67 -2.33 -4.98 13.42
C VAL A 67 -3.66 -5.62 13.01
N CYS A 68 -4.74 -5.23 13.67
CA CYS A 68 -6.11 -5.64 13.33
C CYS A 68 -6.86 -4.44 12.76
N GLY A 69 -6.91 -4.32 11.45
CA GLY A 69 -7.47 -3.12 10.80
C GLY A 69 -7.50 -3.24 9.27
N GLY A 70 -7.79 -2.14 8.61
CA GLY A 70 -7.59 -2.00 7.17
C GLY A 70 -6.20 -1.46 6.84
N ASP A 71 -5.95 -1.22 5.54
CA ASP A 71 -4.67 -0.70 5.04
C ASP A 71 -4.27 0.62 5.72
N GLY A 72 -5.22 1.52 6.02
CA GLY A 72 -4.94 2.76 6.74
C GLY A 72 -4.41 2.54 8.17
N THR A 73 -4.99 1.58 8.93
CA THR A 73 -4.49 1.26 10.28
C THR A 73 -3.09 0.64 10.22
N LEU A 74 -2.84 -0.19 9.22
CA LEU A 74 -1.52 -0.77 8.98
C LEU A 74 -0.49 0.31 8.63
N ASN A 75 -0.84 1.24 7.74
CA ASN A 75 0.03 2.38 7.39
C ASN A 75 0.35 3.26 8.60
N GLU A 76 -0.63 3.51 9.48
CA GLU A 76 -0.40 4.24 10.73
C GLU A 76 0.62 3.54 11.64
N VAL A 77 0.53 2.21 11.80
CA VAL A 77 1.49 1.42 12.60
C VAL A 77 2.88 1.47 11.96
N ILE A 78 2.98 1.26 10.65
CA ILE A 78 4.25 1.36 9.90
C ILE A 78 4.86 2.76 10.06
N THR A 79 4.06 3.80 9.89
CA THR A 79 4.49 5.20 10.08
C THR A 79 5.05 5.43 11.49
N GLY A 80 4.39 4.88 12.52
CA GLY A 80 4.87 4.95 13.91
C GLY A 80 6.24 4.28 14.08
N LEU A 81 6.44 3.10 13.49
CA LEU A 81 7.74 2.40 13.50
C LEU A 81 8.82 3.21 12.78
N MET A 82 8.50 3.77 11.62
CA MET A 82 9.47 4.58 10.87
C MET A 82 9.88 5.84 11.62
N ARG A 83 8.94 6.49 12.32
CA ARG A 83 9.21 7.69 13.15
C ARG A 83 10.05 7.40 14.38
N SER A 84 9.80 6.28 15.06
CA SER A 84 10.56 5.90 16.26
C SER A 84 11.92 5.29 15.94
N GLY A 85 12.11 4.77 14.74
CA GLY A 85 13.28 3.97 14.37
C GLY A 85 13.34 2.61 15.09
N THR A 86 12.28 2.22 15.80
CA THR A 86 12.19 0.90 16.46
C THR A 86 11.84 -0.19 15.45
N ARG A 87 12.32 -1.39 15.69
CA ARG A 87 12.04 -2.55 14.83
C ARG A 87 11.26 -3.59 15.60
N TYR A 88 10.07 -3.90 15.11
CA TYR A 88 9.22 -4.97 15.61
C TYR A 88 8.84 -5.91 14.49
N THR A 89 8.69 -7.19 14.78
CA THR A 89 8.03 -8.12 13.87
C THR A 89 6.55 -7.77 13.81
N LEU A 90 6.01 -7.56 12.61
CA LEU A 90 4.60 -7.28 12.40
C LEU A 90 3.81 -8.55 12.09
N GLY A 91 2.58 -8.64 12.58
CA GLY A 91 1.52 -9.50 12.07
C GLY A 91 0.38 -8.63 11.54
N TYR A 92 -0.32 -9.07 10.50
CA TYR A 92 -1.44 -8.33 9.97
C TYR A 92 -2.70 -9.18 9.87
N ILE A 93 -3.78 -8.73 10.48
CA ILE A 93 -5.12 -9.32 10.41
C ILE A 93 -6.01 -8.33 9.64
N PRO A 94 -6.20 -8.55 8.33
CA PRO A 94 -6.94 -7.63 7.48
C PRO A 94 -8.43 -7.66 7.82
N SER A 95 -8.95 -6.55 8.28
CA SER A 95 -10.38 -6.39 8.62
C SER A 95 -11.03 -5.19 7.92
N GLY A 96 -10.32 -4.51 7.05
CA GLY A 96 -10.83 -3.42 6.22
C GLY A 96 -11.65 -3.91 5.02
N THR A 97 -12.06 -2.97 4.15
CA THR A 97 -12.90 -3.28 2.98
C THR A 97 -12.06 -3.76 1.80
N LEU A 98 -10.97 -3.09 1.47
CA LEU A 98 -10.11 -3.42 0.32
C LEU A 98 -9.00 -4.40 0.71
N ASN A 99 -8.21 -4.05 1.71
CA ASN A 99 -7.07 -4.82 2.19
C ASN A 99 -6.14 -5.21 1.01
N GLU A 100 -5.74 -4.21 0.23
CA GLU A 100 -5.02 -4.40 -1.03
C GLU A 100 -3.65 -5.03 -0.78
N TRP A 101 -2.95 -4.54 0.23
CA TRP A 101 -1.63 -5.03 0.60
C TRP A 101 -1.64 -6.52 1.00
N SER A 102 -2.65 -6.94 1.77
CA SER A 102 -2.79 -8.35 2.19
C SER A 102 -2.97 -9.30 1.01
N SER A 103 -3.62 -8.83 -0.05
CA SER A 103 -3.86 -9.64 -1.26
C SER A 103 -2.56 -9.95 -2.01
N GLY A 104 -1.63 -8.98 -2.08
CA GLY A 104 -0.31 -9.16 -2.69
C GLY A 104 0.60 -10.10 -1.90
N LEU A 105 0.38 -10.20 -0.59
CA LEU A 105 1.17 -11.02 0.34
C LEU A 105 0.50 -12.35 0.72
N HIS A 106 -0.60 -12.70 0.06
CA HIS A 106 -1.39 -13.92 0.32
C HIS A 106 -1.87 -14.07 1.77
N ILE A 107 -2.00 -12.97 2.51
CA ILE A 107 -2.50 -12.98 3.88
C ILE A 107 -4.01 -13.27 3.86
N ALA A 108 -4.43 -14.22 4.70
CA ALA A 108 -5.81 -14.67 4.74
C ALA A 108 -6.78 -13.52 5.11
N ARG A 109 -7.88 -13.39 4.37
CA ARG A 109 -8.98 -12.46 4.70
C ARG A 109 -9.86 -12.97 5.86
N ASN A 110 -9.76 -14.24 6.19
CA ASN A 110 -10.40 -14.82 7.35
C ASN A 110 -9.61 -14.46 8.59
N ILE A 111 -10.24 -13.79 9.56
CA ILE A 111 -9.60 -13.26 10.77
C ILE A 111 -8.92 -14.36 11.59
N LYS A 112 -9.59 -15.52 11.77
CA LYS A 112 -9.03 -16.63 12.53
C LYS A 112 -7.82 -17.23 11.83
N GLN A 113 -7.93 -17.48 10.53
CA GLN A 113 -6.82 -18.01 9.74
C GLN A 113 -5.63 -17.05 9.76
N ALA A 114 -5.84 -15.73 9.59
CA ALA A 114 -4.77 -14.76 9.68
C ALA A 114 -4.08 -14.75 11.06
N ALA A 115 -4.84 -14.94 12.15
CA ALA A 115 -4.27 -15.06 13.49
C ALA A 115 -3.45 -16.35 13.67
N GLU A 116 -3.92 -17.48 13.10
CA GLU A 116 -3.20 -18.76 13.09
C GLU A 116 -1.91 -18.65 12.26
N ASP A 117 -1.98 -18.02 11.10
CA ASP A 117 -0.83 -17.77 10.22
C ASP A 117 0.24 -16.91 10.93
N ILE A 118 -0.13 -15.96 11.79
CA ILE A 118 0.82 -15.18 12.59
C ILE A 118 1.59 -16.09 13.58
N ASN A 119 0.96 -17.11 14.12
CA ASN A 119 1.62 -18.04 15.06
C ASN A 119 2.55 -19.05 14.37
N SER A 120 2.27 -19.41 13.13
CA SER A 120 2.95 -20.50 12.39
C SER A 120 3.67 -20.05 11.12
N GLY A 121 3.50 -18.81 10.72
CA GLY A 121 4.01 -18.26 9.46
C GLY A 121 5.52 -18.03 9.44
N LYS A 122 6.01 -17.61 8.30
CA LYS A 122 7.41 -17.21 8.08
C LYS A 122 7.56 -15.70 8.12
N LYS A 123 8.73 -15.25 8.54
CA LYS A 123 9.09 -13.83 8.53
C LYS A 123 9.70 -13.46 7.18
N ILE A 124 9.24 -12.36 6.61
CA ILE A 124 9.84 -11.73 5.45
C ILE A 124 10.18 -10.29 5.76
N ARG A 125 11.17 -9.75 5.08
CA ARG A 125 11.46 -8.31 5.13
C ARG A 125 10.83 -7.65 3.92
N LEU A 126 10.34 -6.44 4.12
CA LEU A 126 9.68 -5.65 3.09
C LEU A 126 10.23 -4.23 3.09
N ASP A 127 10.26 -3.66 1.92
CA ASP A 127 10.61 -2.28 1.69
C ASP A 127 9.41 -1.37 1.99
N ILE A 128 9.69 -0.14 2.39
CA ILE A 128 8.67 0.89 2.64
C ILE A 128 9.04 2.14 1.85
N GLY A 129 8.03 2.76 1.25
CA GLY A 129 8.22 4.02 0.56
C GLY A 129 8.20 5.20 1.51
N LYS A 130 9.15 6.13 1.32
CA LYS A 130 9.15 7.44 1.95
C LYS A 130 8.84 8.49 0.88
N PHE A 131 7.80 9.26 1.08
CA PHE A 131 7.34 10.34 0.23
C PHE A 131 7.50 11.66 0.99
N SER A 132 8.57 12.40 0.71
CA SER A 132 8.97 13.56 1.50
C SER A 132 9.07 13.22 3.00
N ASP A 133 8.12 13.65 3.82
CA ASP A 133 8.04 13.38 5.27
C ASP A 133 7.04 12.28 5.66
N ARG A 134 6.37 11.67 4.68
CA ARG A 134 5.34 10.64 4.85
C ARG A 134 5.83 9.27 4.42
N TYR A 135 5.10 8.23 4.80
CA TYR A 135 5.41 6.85 4.42
C TYR A 135 4.21 6.21 3.73
N PHE A 136 4.51 5.29 2.80
CA PHE A 136 3.51 4.44 2.17
C PHE A 136 4.00 3.00 2.08
N SER A 137 3.07 2.06 2.19
CA SER A 137 3.38 0.64 2.27
C SER A 137 3.45 -0.03 0.90
N TYR A 138 2.62 0.41 -0.05
CA TYR A 138 2.50 -0.26 -1.34
C TYR A 138 2.43 0.66 -2.56
N THR A 139 1.87 1.88 -2.46
CA THR A 139 1.83 2.74 -3.64
C THR A 139 1.71 4.23 -3.33
N ALA A 140 2.44 5.04 -4.11
CA ALA A 140 2.22 6.46 -4.28
C ALA A 140 1.84 6.72 -5.73
N SER A 141 0.71 7.39 -6.00
CA SER A 141 0.23 7.64 -7.36
C SER A 141 -0.35 9.03 -7.53
N PHE A 142 -0.32 9.53 -8.76
CA PHE A 142 -0.88 10.82 -9.16
C PHE A 142 -1.66 10.73 -10.47
N GLY A 143 -2.43 11.77 -10.77
CA GLY A 143 -3.15 11.92 -12.04
C GLY A 143 -4.52 11.26 -12.05
N ALA A 144 -4.88 10.63 -13.15
CA ALA A 144 -6.15 9.95 -13.28
C ALA A 144 -6.39 9.02 -12.10
N PHE A 145 -7.58 9.12 -11.46
CA PHE A 145 -8.05 8.26 -10.35
C PHE A 145 -7.68 8.67 -8.92
N THR A 146 -6.92 9.73 -8.71
CA THR A 146 -6.67 10.21 -7.34
C THR A 146 -7.90 10.86 -6.71
N ASP A 147 -8.74 11.55 -7.50
CA ASP A 147 -9.96 12.24 -7.01
C ASP A 147 -11.28 11.51 -7.33
N ALA A 148 -11.33 10.73 -8.40
CA ALA A 148 -12.58 10.19 -8.96
C ALA A 148 -12.90 8.75 -8.56
N SER A 149 -11.94 7.95 -8.10
CA SER A 149 -12.14 6.53 -7.84
C SER A 149 -13.03 6.24 -6.63
N TYR A 150 -13.28 7.22 -5.78
CA TYR A 150 -14.16 7.06 -4.61
C TYR A 150 -15.64 7.36 -4.92
N SER A 151 -15.97 8.04 -6.03
CA SER A 151 -17.32 8.51 -6.34
C SER A 151 -18.10 7.63 -7.31
N ALA A 152 -17.49 6.59 -7.87
CA ALA A 152 -18.12 5.80 -8.91
C ALA A 152 -19.08 4.72 -8.36
N PRO A 153 -20.31 4.58 -8.93
CA PRO A 153 -21.29 3.60 -8.50
C PRO A 153 -20.77 2.17 -8.60
N GLN A 154 -21.00 1.36 -7.56
CA GLN A 154 -20.57 -0.04 -7.46
C GLN A 154 -21.13 -0.94 -8.58
N ASP A 155 -22.26 -0.55 -9.19
CA ASP A 155 -22.94 -1.36 -10.21
C ASP A 155 -22.15 -1.48 -11.53
N ILE A 156 -21.33 -0.48 -11.87
CA ILE A 156 -20.52 -0.48 -13.10
C ILE A 156 -19.28 -1.38 -12.93
N LYS A 157 -18.75 -1.54 -11.72
CA LYS A 157 -17.59 -2.39 -11.42
C LYS A 157 -17.85 -3.87 -11.68
N ASN A 158 -19.10 -4.30 -11.64
CA ASN A 158 -19.49 -5.72 -11.74
C ASN A 158 -19.69 -6.19 -13.19
N VAL A 159 -19.87 -5.28 -14.15
CA VAL A 159 -20.27 -5.63 -15.53
C VAL A 159 -19.09 -5.68 -16.50
N LEU A 160 -18.07 -4.83 -16.33
CA LEU A 160 -17.00 -4.65 -17.32
C LEU A 160 -15.60 -5.11 -16.85
N GLY A 161 -15.47 -5.55 -15.61
CA GLY A 161 -14.16 -5.82 -15.00
C GLY A 161 -13.41 -4.53 -14.66
N GLN A 162 -12.56 -4.60 -13.64
CA GLN A 162 -11.89 -3.42 -13.06
C GLN A 162 -11.04 -2.61 -14.07
N ALA A 163 -10.35 -3.30 -14.99
CA ALA A 163 -9.50 -2.64 -15.97
C ALA A 163 -10.30 -1.92 -17.08
N ALA A 164 -11.38 -2.53 -17.57
CA ALA A 164 -12.24 -1.88 -18.56
C ALA A 164 -12.97 -0.66 -17.95
N TYR A 165 -13.34 -0.74 -16.69
CA TYR A 165 -13.89 0.38 -15.94
C TYR A 165 -12.88 1.53 -15.75
N PHE A 166 -11.63 1.21 -15.47
CA PHE A 166 -10.53 2.16 -15.40
C PHE A 166 -10.41 2.96 -16.70
N PHE A 167 -10.51 2.29 -17.84
CA PHE A 167 -10.38 2.92 -19.14
C PHE A 167 -11.65 3.59 -19.66
N GLU A 168 -12.81 3.07 -19.33
CA GLU A 168 -14.08 3.75 -19.61
C GLU A 168 -14.18 5.02 -18.75
N GLY A 169 -13.65 4.98 -17.52
CA GLY A 169 -13.42 6.16 -16.68
C GLY A 169 -12.48 7.17 -17.36
N ILE A 170 -11.34 6.74 -17.90
CA ILE A 170 -10.44 7.62 -18.68
C ILE A 170 -11.17 8.19 -19.92
N ARG A 171 -11.91 7.37 -20.63
CA ARG A 171 -12.61 7.75 -21.86
C ARG A 171 -13.82 8.68 -21.61
N SER A 172 -14.54 8.47 -20.50
CA SER A 172 -15.69 9.30 -20.12
C SER A 172 -15.32 10.60 -19.41
N LEU A 173 -14.11 10.63 -18.81
CA LEU A 173 -13.57 11.81 -18.15
C LEU A 173 -12.77 12.66 -19.16
N GLY A 174 -13.42 13.19 -20.19
CA GLY A 174 -12.81 14.20 -21.09
C GLY A 174 -12.22 15.43 -20.38
N ASN A 175 -11.99 15.34 -19.07
CA ASN A 175 -11.48 16.36 -18.17
C ASN A 175 -10.19 15.98 -17.42
N ILE A 176 -9.56 14.81 -17.70
CA ILE A 176 -8.24 14.55 -17.11
C ILE A 176 -7.25 15.51 -17.75
N LYS A 177 -6.81 16.48 -16.98
CA LYS A 177 -5.76 17.38 -17.40
C LYS A 177 -4.43 16.66 -17.25
N PRO A 178 -3.65 16.53 -18.33
CA PRO A 178 -2.30 16.02 -18.20
C PRO A 178 -1.49 16.97 -17.32
N VAL A 179 -0.54 16.40 -16.59
CA VAL A 179 0.38 17.15 -15.74
C VAL A 179 1.75 17.10 -16.38
N HIS A 180 2.37 18.26 -16.58
CA HIS A 180 3.74 18.37 -17.07
C HIS A 180 4.70 18.15 -15.90
N LEU A 181 5.52 17.10 -15.97
CA LEU A 181 6.43 16.69 -14.90
C LEU A 181 7.80 16.33 -15.47
N LYS A 182 8.82 16.58 -14.67
CA LYS A 182 10.14 16.01 -14.81
C LYS A 182 10.36 14.98 -13.70
N ILE A 183 10.67 13.75 -14.07
CA ILE A 183 10.87 12.61 -13.18
C ILE A 183 12.29 12.12 -13.36
N GLU A 184 13.09 12.25 -12.32
CA GLU A 184 14.52 11.95 -12.32
C GLU A 184 14.83 10.78 -11.40
N THR A 185 15.64 9.85 -11.88
CA THR A 185 16.24 8.76 -11.11
C THR A 185 17.75 8.74 -11.36
N ASP A 186 18.50 7.89 -10.68
CA ASP A 186 19.94 7.76 -10.91
C ASP A 186 20.27 7.27 -12.33
N GLU A 187 19.35 6.54 -12.98
CA GLU A 187 19.60 5.90 -14.27
C GLU A 187 18.96 6.62 -15.47
N ARG A 188 17.88 7.40 -15.23
CA ARG A 188 17.12 8.02 -16.33
C ARG A 188 16.35 9.25 -15.89
N THR A 189 16.01 10.08 -16.88
CA THR A 189 15.11 11.23 -16.73
C THR A 189 13.98 11.11 -17.73
N GLU A 190 12.76 11.25 -17.25
CA GLU A 190 11.55 11.35 -18.06
C GLU A 190 10.93 12.73 -17.87
N GLU A 191 10.69 13.45 -18.97
CA GLU A 191 10.03 14.75 -18.97
C GLU A 191 8.90 14.76 -19.98
N GLY A 192 7.79 15.39 -19.63
CA GLY A 192 6.61 15.49 -20.50
C GLY A 192 5.30 15.54 -19.76
N ASP A 193 4.24 15.38 -20.55
CA ASP A 193 2.86 15.40 -20.06
C ASP A 193 2.40 13.98 -19.72
N PHE A 194 1.97 13.77 -18.48
CA PHE A 194 1.51 12.47 -17.98
C PHE A 194 0.04 12.53 -17.57
N LEU A 195 -0.71 11.49 -17.91
CA LEU A 195 -2.08 11.28 -17.44
C LEU A 195 -2.11 10.60 -16.08
N PHE A 196 -1.13 9.75 -15.81
CA PHE A 196 -1.04 8.93 -14.61
C PHE A 196 0.41 8.57 -14.31
N GLY A 197 0.72 8.47 -13.04
CA GLY A 197 1.96 7.89 -12.56
C GLY A 197 1.77 7.16 -11.24
N ALA A 198 2.50 6.07 -11.08
CA ALA A 198 2.55 5.29 -9.85
C ALA A 198 3.97 4.86 -9.54
N VAL A 199 4.35 5.00 -8.29
CA VAL A 199 5.56 4.47 -7.67
C VAL A 199 5.09 3.40 -6.69
N SER A 200 5.44 2.15 -6.95
CA SER A 200 4.83 1.01 -6.28
C SER A 200 5.87 0.06 -5.69
N ASN A 201 5.58 -0.45 -4.51
CA ASN A 201 6.20 -1.63 -3.91
C ASN A 201 5.11 -2.70 -3.70
N SER A 202 4.45 -3.10 -4.80
CA SER A 202 3.30 -4.01 -4.77
C SER A 202 3.15 -4.77 -6.07
N MET A 203 2.51 -5.92 -6.00
CA MET A 203 2.14 -6.74 -7.17
C MET A 203 1.05 -6.10 -8.04
N SER A 204 0.46 -4.99 -7.60
CA SER A 204 -0.57 -4.26 -8.35
C SER A 204 -0.64 -2.80 -7.96
N VAL A 205 -1.14 -1.97 -8.86
CA VAL A 205 -1.46 -0.56 -8.61
C VAL A 205 -2.96 -0.38 -8.69
N GLY A 206 -3.56 0.08 -7.57
CA GLY A 206 -5.00 0.33 -7.45
C GLY A 206 -5.89 -0.89 -7.73
N GLY A 207 -5.36 -2.11 -7.58
CA GLY A 207 -6.06 -3.35 -7.93
C GLY A 207 -6.32 -3.54 -9.42
N ILE A 208 -5.88 -2.62 -10.27
CA ILE A 208 -6.20 -2.53 -11.70
C ILE A 208 -5.03 -3.01 -12.55
N VAL A 209 -3.89 -2.36 -12.40
CA VAL A 209 -2.66 -2.78 -13.09
C VAL A 209 -2.01 -3.87 -12.26
N LYS A 210 -1.96 -5.07 -12.80
CA LYS A 210 -1.28 -6.20 -12.16
C LYS A 210 0.05 -6.45 -12.84
N PHE A 211 1.10 -6.44 -12.05
CA PHE A 211 2.43 -6.79 -12.53
C PHE A 211 2.60 -8.33 -12.60
N SER A 212 3.59 -8.76 -13.33
CA SER A 212 4.00 -10.17 -13.33
C SER A 212 4.78 -10.46 -12.04
N GLU A 213 4.54 -11.62 -11.41
CA GLU A 213 5.29 -12.03 -10.21
C GLU A 213 6.81 -12.11 -10.45
N ALA A 214 7.23 -12.31 -11.70
CA ALA A 214 8.63 -12.29 -12.07
C ALA A 214 9.25 -10.89 -12.13
N SER A 215 8.41 -9.84 -12.21
CA SER A 215 8.84 -8.45 -12.41
C SER A 215 8.92 -7.65 -11.12
N VAL A 216 8.33 -8.14 -10.03
CA VAL A 216 8.21 -7.39 -8.77
C VAL A 216 8.88 -8.14 -7.64
N LYS A 217 9.71 -7.44 -6.90
CA LYS A 217 10.33 -7.93 -5.66
C LYS A 217 10.10 -6.89 -4.57
N LEU A 218 9.42 -7.29 -3.52
CA LEU A 218 9.00 -6.38 -2.45
C LEU A 218 10.11 -6.03 -1.44
N ASN A 219 11.34 -6.47 -1.70
CA ASN A 219 12.49 -6.33 -0.80
C ASN A 219 13.85 -6.26 -1.51
N ASP A 220 13.88 -5.71 -2.70
CA ASP A 220 15.14 -5.52 -3.46
C ASP A 220 15.68 -4.08 -3.44
N GLY A 221 15.03 -3.20 -2.67
CA GLY A 221 15.40 -1.80 -2.54
C GLY A 221 14.93 -0.92 -3.68
N LYS A 222 14.08 -1.42 -4.59
CA LYS A 222 13.57 -0.69 -5.74
C LYS A 222 12.05 -0.64 -5.76
N PHE A 223 11.54 0.41 -6.37
CA PHE A 223 10.13 0.53 -6.73
C PHE A 223 9.92 0.14 -8.19
N GLU A 224 8.75 -0.35 -8.52
CA GLU A 224 8.20 -0.35 -9.86
C GLU A 224 7.56 1.01 -10.14
N ILE A 225 8.01 1.66 -11.21
CA ILE A 225 7.49 2.95 -11.66
C ILE A 225 6.71 2.72 -12.95
N LEU A 226 5.46 3.13 -12.93
CA LEU A 226 4.56 3.09 -14.07
C LEU A 226 4.12 4.51 -14.41
N LEU A 227 4.43 4.98 -15.61
CA LEU A 227 3.97 6.28 -16.10
C LEU A 227 3.14 6.07 -17.37
N ILE A 228 2.03 6.77 -17.49
CA ILE A 228 1.21 6.83 -18.69
C ILE A 228 1.30 8.23 -19.27
N ARG A 229 1.93 8.33 -20.45
CA ARG A 229 2.06 9.59 -21.17
C ARG A 229 0.72 10.06 -21.71
N ASN A 230 0.54 11.37 -21.77
CA ASN A 230 -0.60 11.96 -22.45
C ASN A 230 -0.48 11.73 -23.96
N PRO A 231 -1.42 11.01 -24.59
CA PRO A 231 -1.37 10.83 -26.05
C PRO A 231 -1.91 12.06 -26.76
N ASP A 232 -1.34 12.40 -27.92
CA ASP A 232 -1.78 13.52 -28.78
C ASP A 232 -3.22 13.30 -29.31
N ASN A 233 -3.69 12.05 -29.33
CA ASN A 233 -5.04 11.70 -29.71
C ASN A 233 -5.52 10.42 -29.02
N LEU A 234 -6.84 10.25 -28.90
CA LEU A 234 -7.46 9.13 -28.21
C LEU A 234 -7.15 7.74 -28.81
N LEU A 235 -6.80 7.67 -30.10
CA LEU A 235 -6.45 6.39 -30.74
C LEU A 235 -5.14 5.83 -30.18
N LYS A 236 -4.23 6.70 -29.76
CA LYS A 236 -2.96 6.30 -29.11
C LYS A 236 -3.13 5.76 -27.70
N LEU A 237 -4.33 5.85 -27.09
CA LEU A 237 -4.64 5.17 -25.83
C LEU A 237 -4.86 3.66 -25.99
N GLN A 238 -5.22 3.19 -27.21
CA GLN A 238 -5.49 1.77 -27.42
C GLN A 238 -4.30 0.86 -27.09
N PRO A 239 -3.04 1.16 -27.50
CA PRO A 239 -1.88 0.38 -27.09
C PRO A 239 -1.67 0.33 -25.58
N VAL A 240 -1.94 1.46 -24.87
CA VAL A 240 -1.84 1.55 -23.40
C VAL A 240 -2.87 0.62 -22.74
N ILE A 241 -4.13 0.69 -23.21
CA ILE A 241 -5.22 -0.16 -22.72
C ILE A 241 -4.87 -1.65 -22.93
N ASP A 242 -4.46 -2.00 -24.14
CA ASP A 242 -4.09 -3.37 -24.49
C ASP A 242 -2.90 -3.87 -23.65
N GLY A 243 -1.91 -3.00 -23.43
CA GLY A 243 -0.74 -3.31 -22.62
C GLY A 243 -1.12 -3.66 -21.18
N ILE A 244 -1.92 -2.83 -20.54
CA ILE A 244 -2.35 -3.06 -19.15
C ILE A 244 -3.22 -4.32 -19.04
N LEU A 245 -4.18 -4.52 -19.96
CA LEU A 245 -5.05 -5.70 -19.96
C LEU A 245 -4.28 -7.01 -20.16
N LYS A 246 -3.25 -6.99 -21.03
CA LYS A 246 -2.41 -8.14 -21.34
C LYS A 246 -1.20 -8.29 -20.43
N LYS A 247 -1.00 -7.37 -19.49
CA LYS A 247 0.19 -7.27 -18.62
C LYS A 247 1.49 -7.15 -19.43
N ASP A 248 1.42 -6.50 -20.57
CA ASP A 248 2.52 -6.22 -21.47
C ASP A 248 2.79 -4.71 -21.40
N LEU A 249 3.69 -4.32 -20.52
CA LEU A 249 3.99 -2.91 -20.24
C LEU A 249 5.04 -2.32 -21.22
N ASP A 250 5.58 -3.12 -22.13
CA ASP A 250 6.43 -2.65 -23.22
C ASP A 250 5.56 -2.20 -24.41
N ARG A 251 4.83 -1.09 -24.22
CA ARG A 251 3.91 -0.52 -25.21
C ARG A 251 4.08 0.98 -25.33
N PRO A 252 3.89 1.55 -26.55
CA PRO A 252 3.91 2.99 -26.73
C PRO A 252 2.96 3.72 -25.79
N GLY A 253 3.46 4.75 -25.10
CA GLY A 253 2.69 5.53 -24.12
C GLY A 253 2.75 4.99 -22.69
N ILE A 254 3.40 3.85 -22.46
CA ILE A 254 3.73 3.32 -21.15
C ILE A 254 5.24 3.43 -20.93
N GLU A 255 5.64 4.02 -19.82
CA GLU A 255 7.00 3.93 -19.30
C GLU A 255 6.96 3.05 -18.05
N PHE A 256 7.70 1.94 -18.07
CA PHE A 256 7.78 1.01 -16.94
C PHE A 256 9.27 0.72 -16.65
N PHE A 257 9.69 1.02 -15.43
CA PHE A 257 11.08 0.82 -14.99
C PHE A 257 11.16 0.73 -13.48
N THR A 258 12.35 0.46 -12.94
CA THR A 258 12.59 0.40 -11.50
C THR A 258 13.59 1.46 -11.06
N ALA A 259 13.46 1.96 -9.82
CA ALA A 259 14.43 2.87 -9.21
C ALA A 259 14.37 2.79 -7.67
N GLU A 260 15.50 3.15 -7.02
CA GLU A 260 15.60 3.25 -5.57
C GLU A 260 15.11 4.62 -5.07
N LYS A 261 15.43 5.66 -5.82
CA LYS A 261 15.06 7.04 -5.53
C LYS A 261 14.50 7.73 -6.76
N ILE A 262 13.48 8.56 -6.54
CA ILE A 262 12.81 9.32 -7.60
C ILE A 262 12.61 10.75 -7.12
N THR A 263 12.93 11.70 -7.97
CA THR A 263 12.60 13.11 -7.78
C THR A 263 11.58 13.52 -8.84
N VAL A 264 10.44 14.05 -8.41
CA VAL A 264 9.38 14.54 -9.30
C VAL A 264 9.28 16.04 -9.15
N THR A 265 9.48 16.79 -10.23
CA THR A 265 9.44 18.26 -10.27
C THR A 265 8.35 18.74 -11.21
N GLY A 266 7.74 19.89 -10.91
CA GLY A 266 6.68 20.51 -11.69
C GLY A 266 5.27 20.17 -11.19
N GLY A 267 5.15 19.46 -10.06
CA GLY A 267 3.89 18.99 -9.50
C GLY A 267 3.27 19.89 -8.44
N GLU A 268 3.50 21.19 -8.45
CA GLU A 268 2.91 22.08 -7.44
C GLU A 268 1.39 21.99 -7.42
N GLY A 269 0.84 21.63 -6.25
CA GLY A 269 -0.59 21.41 -6.08
C GLY A 269 -1.13 20.12 -6.70
N LEU A 270 -0.28 19.27 -7.26
CA LEU A 270 -0.68 17.95 -7.75
C LEU A 270 -1.23 17.10 -6.62
N SER A 271 -2.41 16.51 -6.83
CA SER A 271 -2.99 15.55 -5.89
C SER A 271 -2.30 14.21 -6.03
N TRP A 272 -1.71 13.74 -4.95
CA TRP A 272 -1.17 12.39 -4.82
C TRP A 272 -2.07 11.52 -3.95
N THR A 273 -1.96 10.22 -4.12
CA THR A 273 -2.57 9.22 -3.25
C THR A 273 -1.48 8.30 -2.72
N LEU A 274 -1.36 8.21 -1.41
CA LEU A 274 -0.44 7.30 -0.71
C LEU A 274 -1.29 6.21 -0.04
N ASP A 275 -1.17 4.97 -0.48
CA ASP A 275 -1.97 3.83 0.01
C ASP A 275 -3.48 4.12 0.04
N GLY A 276 -3.98 4.87 -0.97
CA GLY A 276 -5.38 5.29 -1.06
C GLY A 276 -5.74 6.55 -0.28
N GLU A 277 -4.80 7.19 0.41
CA GLU A 277 -5.01 8.43 1.16
C GLU A 277 -4.43 9.65 0.44
N TYR A 278 -5.17 10.76 0.45
CA TYR A 278 -4.74 12.01 -0.18
C TYR A 278 -3.43 12.53 0.41
N ALA A 279 -2.54 12.96 -0.49
CA ALA A 279 -1.35 13.73 -0.18
C ALA A 279 -1.21 14.90 -1.16
N LYS A 280 -0.88 16.07 -0.62
CA LYS A 280 -0.61 17.24 -1.45
C LYS A 280 0.81 17.13 -2.03
N GLY A 281 0.94 17.32 -3.34
CA GLY A 281 2.24 17.48 -4.00
C GLY A 281 2.82 18.86 -3.75
N GLU A 282 4.12 18.90 -3.61
CA GLU A 282 4.94 20.11 -3.61
C GLU A 282 5.55 20.33 -4.99
N GLU A 283 6.21 21.46 -5.22
CA GLU A 283 6.93 21.75 -6.48
C GLU A 283 7.92 20.63 -6.82
N THR A 284 8.61 20.14 -5.79
CA THR A 284 9.50 18.97 -5.90
C THR A 284 9.15 17.96 -4.81
N VAL A 285 8.93 16.72 -5.22
CA VAL A 285 8.66 15.60 -4.34
C VAL A 285 9.80 14.59 -4.46
N GLU A 286 10.39 14.22 -3.33
CA GLU A 286 11.36 13.12 -3.25
C GLU A 286 10.66 11.85 -2.74
N ILE A 287 10.90 10.72 -3.45
CA ILE A 287 10.39 9.41 -3.08
C ILE A 287 11.59 8.46 -2.98
N GLU A 288 11.76 7.82 -1.84
CA GLU A 288 12.89 6.95 -1.52
C GLU A 288 12.41 5.59 -1.04
N ASN A 289 13.03 4.52 -1.53
CA ASN A 289 12.81 3.16 -1.03
C ASN A 289 13.65 2.93 0.22
N LEU A 290 12.99 2.65 1.32
CA LEU A 290 13.63 2.24 2.56
C LEU A 290 13.75 0.72 2.57
N HIS A 291 14.90 0.23 2.11
CA HIS A 291 15.16 -1.19 1.93
C HIS A 291 15.08 -2.00 3.22
N ASN A 292 14.32 -3.12 3.19
CA ASN A 292 14.12 -4.03 4.33
C ASN A 292 13.67 -3.30 5.62
N ALA A 293 12.82 -2.29 5.48
CA ALA A 293 12.44 -1.39 6.57
C ALA A 293 11.60 -2.06 7.66
N ILE A 294 10.78 -3.04 7.29
CA ILE A 294 9.92 -3.78 8.22
C ILE A 294 10.10 -5.30 8.08
N GLU A 295 9.77 -6.02 9.14
CA GLU A 295 9.66 -7.48 9.16
C GLU A 295 8.20 -7.87 9.37
N LEU A 296 7.63 -8.67 8.49
CA LEU A 296 6.22 -9.09 8.52
C LEU A 296 6.12 -10.62 8.52
N ILE A 297 5.20 -11.15 9.32
CA ILE A 297 4.82 -12.57 9.30
C ILE A 297 3.79 -12.78 8.19
N VAL A 298 4.09 -13.71 7.28
CA VAL A 298 3.19 -14.12 6.19
C VAL A 298 2.95 -15.64 6.27
N PRO A 299 1.90 -16.16 5.62
CA PRO A 299 1.65 -17.60 5.53
C PRO A 299 2.88 -18.35 5.00
N GLN A 300 3.00 -19.64 5.35
CA GLN A 300 4.09 -20.52 4.92
C GLN A 300 4.10 -20.71 3.42
#